data_fea4c3db29946f3e1463a0b1a2c51c6a
#
_entry.id   fea4c3db29946f3e1463a0b1a2c51c6a
#
_cell.length_a   1.000
_cell.length_b   1.000
_cell.length_c   1.000
_cell.angle_alpha   90.00
_cell.angle_beta   90.00
_cell.angle_gamma   90.00
#
_symmetry.space_group_name_H-M   'P 1'
#
loop_
_entity.id
_entity.type
_entity.pdbx_description
1 polymer ?
#
loop_
_entity_poly.entity_id
_entity_poly.type
_entity_poly.pdbx_seq_one_letter_code
_entity_poly.pdbx_strand_id
1 'polypeptide(L)'
;MRLNFERSKDSPLNILRRMGYSFLKHTPQGEMSFVKRVGYDDFPRFHVFSKMDQKGNVSLTLHLDQKGASYGGSFAHSGEYENEGVLEKEAEAIKKEFLNPKL
;
A
#
# COMPACT_ATOMS: atom_id res chain seq x y z
N MET A 1 -8.45 1.60 -0.94
CA MET A 1 -8.44 2.38 0.33
C MET A 1 -7.45 3.52 0.19
N ARG A 2 -7.89 4.72 0.49
CA ARG A 2 -7.04 5.91 0.34
C ARG A 2 -6.66 6.49 1.69
N LEU A 3 -5.38 6.81 1.85
CA LEU A 3 -4.86 7.44 3.06
C LEU A 3 -4.17 8.74 2.69
N ASN A 4 -4.36 9.78 3.50
CA ASN A 4 -3.77 11.09 3.25
C ASN A 4 -3.03 11.54 4.50
N PHE A 5 -1.82 12.09 4.31
CA PHE A 5 -0.99 12.59 5.39
C PHE A 5 -0.47 13.97 5.03
N GLU A 6 -0.67 14.93 5.93
CA GLU A 6 -0.15 16.27 5.75
C GLU A 6 1.30 16.32 6.17
N ARG A 7 2.14 16.92 5.32
CA ARG A 7 3.54 17.19 5.64
C ARG A 7 4.25 16.01 6.28
N SER A 8 4.41 14.96 5.50
CA SER A 8 5.10 13.76 5.98
C SER A 8 6.50 14.12 6.49
N LYS A 9 6.86 13.63 7.68
CA LYS A 9 8.14 13.91 8.31
C LYS A 9 9.30 13.17 7.65
N ASP A 10 9.00 12.14 6.89
CA ASP A 10 9.99 11.36 6.17
C ASP A 10 9.39 11.02 4.81
N SER A 11 10.23 10.59 3.87
CA SER A 11 9.75 10.26 2.55
C SER A 11 8.91 8.99 2.58
N PRO A 12 7.87 8.89 1.73
CA PRO A 12 7.10 7.64 1.63
C PRO A 12 7.99 6.45 1.29
N LEU A 13 9.00 6.65 0.45
CA LEU A 13 9.94 5.59 0.10
C LEU A 13 10.62 5.01 1.35
N ASN A 14 11.14 5.88 2.22
CA ASN A 14 11.82 5.43 3.42
C ASN A 14 10.87 4.73 4.39
N ILE A 15 9.69 5.32 4.60
CA ILE A 15 8.71 4.76 5.53
C ILE A 15 8.24 3.39 5.06
N LEU A 16 7.85 3.28 3.80
CA LEU A 16 7.32 2.03 3.27
C LEU A 16 8.40 0.94 3.20
N ARG A 17 9.63 1.31 2.87
CA ARG A 17 10.72 0.33 2.88
C ARG A 17 10.98 -0.23 4.26
N ARG A 18 10.93 0.61 5.28
CA ARG A 18 11.09 0.13 6.67
C ARG A 18 9.96 -0.81 7.07
N MET A 19 8.78 -0.67 6.47
CA MET A 19 7.64 -1.55 6.72
C MET A 19 7.70 -2.85 5.93
N GLY A 20 8.72 -3.02 5.10
CA GLY A 20 8.89 -4.23 4.30
C GLY A 20 8.41 -4.13 2.87
N TYR A 21 8.01 -2.96 2.43
CA TYR A 21 7.62 -2.75 1.04
C TYR A 21 8.83 -2.64 0.14
N SER A 22 8.69 -3.16 -1.08
CA SER A 22 9.68 -3.01 -2.14
C SER A 22 9.15 -2.05 -3.19
N PHE A 23 10.00 -1.15 -3.64
CA PHE A 23 9.65 -0.24 -4.71
C PHE A 23 9.51 -1.04 -6.02
N LEU A 24 8.41 -0.83 -6.73
CA LEU A 24 8.16 -1.54 -7.97
C LEU A 24 8.47 -0.67 -9.19
N LYS A 25 7.84 0.48 -9.28
CA LYS A 25 8.04 1.37 -10.42
C LYS A 25 7.41 2.74 -10.20
N HIS A 26 7.79 3.69 -11.07
CA HIS A 26 7.04 4.95 -11.22
C HIS A 26 5.91 4.71 -12.21
N THR A 27 4.74 5.24 -11.92
CA THR A 27 3.60 5.11 -12.81
C THR A 27 3.56 6.29 -13.79
N PRO A 28 2.85 6.14 -14.92
CA PRO A 28 2.67 7.27 -15.85
C PRO A 28 2.00 8.48 -15.22
N GLN A 29 1.23 8.27 -14.13
CA GLN A 29 0.55 9.35 -13.43
C GLN A 29 1.43 10.06 -12.40
N GLY A 30 2.70 9.71 -12.34
CA GLY A 30 3.64 10.34 -11.41
C GLY A 30 3.62 9.79 -10.00
N GLU A 31 3.07 8.59 -9.82
CA GLU A 31 3.07 7.93 -8.52
C GLU A 31 4.23 6.96 -8.41
N MET A 32 4.61 6.64 -7.18
CA MET A 32 5.51 5.51 -6.91
C MET A 32 4.68 4.31 -6.48
N SER A 33 5.02 3.15 -6.98
CA SER A 33 4.31 1.90 -6.72
C SER A 33 5.17 0.98 -5.87
N PHE A 34 4.58 0.42 -4.80
CA PHE A 34 5.27 -0.45 -3.85
C PHE A 34 4.45 -1.70 -3.61
N VAL A 35 5.13 -2.81 -3.31
CA VAL A 35 4.46 -4.07 -3.01
C VAL A 35 5.06 -4.72 -1.77
N LYS A 36 4.22 -5.47 -1.04
CA LYS A 36 4.63 -6.27 0.11
C LYS A 36 3.80 -7.54 0.16
N ARG A 37 4.46 -8.70 0.22
CA ARG A 37 3.76 -9.97 0.32
C ARG A 37 2.98 -10.06 1.62
N VAL A 38 1.82 -10.71 1.56
CA VAL A 38 1.05 -11.02 2.78
C VAL A 38 1.63 -12.25 3.46
N GLY A 39 2.04 -13.24 2.68
CA GLY A 39 2.63 -14.47 3.19
C GLY A 39 3.90 -14.84 2.44
N TYR A 40 4.13 -16.14 2.27
CA TYR A 40 5.34 -16.61 1.59
C TYR A 40 5.27 -16.54 0.08
N ASP A 41 4.06 -16.62 -0.48
CA ASP A 41 3.87 -16.58 -1.92
C ASP A 41 3.90 -15.14 -2.43
N ASP A 42 4.09 -14.98 -3.74
CA ASP A 42 4.08 -13.66 -4.36
C ASP A 42 2.71 -12.98 -4.26
N PHE A 43 1.65 -13.76 -4.17
CA PHE A 43 0.29 -13.28 -4.01
C PHE A 43 -0.42 -14.07 -2.91
N PRO A 44 -1.37 -13.48 -2.21
CA PRO A 44 -1.76 -12.06 -2.32
C PRO A 44 -0.66 -11.14 -1.79
N ARG A 45 -0.69 -9.89 -2.27
CA ARG A 45 0.29 -8.90 -1.84
C ARG A 45 -0.37 -7.54 -1.68
N PHE A 46 0.12 -6.75 -0.75
CA PHE A 46 -0.29 -5.37 -0.64
C PHE A 46 0.37 -4.57 -1.75
N HIS A 47 -0.39 -3.64 -2.30
CA HIS A 47 0.09 -2.76 -3.35
C HIS A 47 -0.26 -1.33 -2.97
N VAL A 48 0.76 -0.48 -2.85
CA VAL A 48 0.59 0.91 -2.46
C VAL A 48 1.05 1.81 -3.60
N PHE A 49 0.19 2.76 -3.98
CA PHE A 49 0.57 3.85 -4.87
C PHE A 49 0.72 5.09 -4.02
N SER A 50 1.84 5.79 -4.17
CA SER A 50 2.16 6.96 -3.37
C SER A 50 2.38 8.16 -4.26
N LYS A 51 1.76 9.27 -3.89
CA LYS A 51 1.96 10.55 -4.57
C LYS A 51 2.17 11.64 -3.52
N MET A 52 3.18 12.48 -3.73
CA MET A 52 3.47 13.58 -2.83
C MET A 52 3.38 14.89 -3.60
N ASP A 53 2.74 15.89 -2.99
CA ASP A 53 2.66 17.21 -3.60
C ASP A 53 3.87 18.08 -3.20
N GLN A 54 3.90 19.29 -3.69
CA GLN A 54 5.01 20.22 -3.43
C GLN A 54 5.11 20.65 -1.99
N LYS A 55 4.04 20.52 -1.22
CA LYS A 55 4.00 20.90 0.18
C LYS A 55 4.40 19.77 1.12
N GLY A 56 4.66 18.59 0.57
CA GLY A 56 5.01 17.43 1.35
C GLY A 56 3.81 16.61 1.82
N ASN A 57 2.62 16.91 1.32
CA ASN A 57 1.43 16.10 1.62
C ASN A 57 1.48 14.82 0.80
N VAL A 58 1.17 13.72 1.44
CA VAL A 58 1.27 12.38 0.83
C VAL A 58 -0.12 11.78 0.69
N SER A 59 -0.38 11.24 -0.49
CA SER A 59 -1.60 10.49 -0.76
C SER A 59 -1.21 9.07 -1.10
N LEU A 60 -1.77 8.11 -0.38
CA LEU A 60 -1.53 6.69 -0.61
C LEU A 60 -2.83 6.01 -1.04
N THR A 61 -2.72 5.08 -1.96
CA THR A 61 -3.81 4.19 -2.32
C THR A 61 -3.35 2.77 -2.04
N LEU A 62 -4.08 2.06 -1.20
CA LEU A 62 -3.72 0.72 -0.76
C LEU A 62 -4.69 -0.30 -1.35
N HIS A 63 -4.14 -1.32 -2.00
CA HIS A 63 -4.90 -2.43 -2.59
C HIS A 63 -4.34 -3.76 -2.12
N LEU A 64 -5.14 -4.79 -2.25
CA LEU A 64 -4.66 -6.15 -2.10
C LEU A 64 -4.76 -6.82 -3.46
N ASP A 65 -3.61 -7.12 -4.04
CA ASP A 65 -3.54 -7.82 -5.32
C ASP A 65 -3.68 -9.32 -5.09
N GLN A 66 -4.69 -9.91 -5.70
CA GLN A 66 -4.90 -11.35 -5.68
C GLN A 66 -4.15 -11.97 -6.87
N LYS A 67 -3.77 -13.23 -6.71
CA LYS A 67 -3.09 -13.92 -7.79
C LYS A 67 -4.02 -14.07 -8.98
N GLY A 68 -3.61 -13.44 -10.08
CA GLY A 68 -4.10 -13.80 -11.38
C GLY A 68 -5.54 -13.43 -11.69
N ALA A 69 -5.70 -12.64 -12.72
CA ALA A 69 -6.99 -12.35 -13.30
C ALA A 69 -7.69 -13.60 -13.82
N SER A 70 -6.93 -14.69 -14.02
CA SER A 70 -7.46 -15.94 -14.52
C SER A 70 -8.50 -16.60 -13.61
N TYR A 71 -8.50 -16.21 -12.36
CA TYR A 71 -9.48 -16.76 -11.42
C TYR A 71 -10.85 -16.10 -11.53
N GLY A 72 -10.92 -15.00 -12.23
CA GLY A 72 -12.16 -14.34 -12.55
C GLY A 72 -12.95 -13.88 -11.35
N GLY A 73 -14.21 -13.56 -11.59
CA GLY A 73 -15.08 -13.00 -10.58
C GLY A 73 -15.57 -13.97 -9.52
N SER A 74 -15.38 -15.26 -9.72
CA SER A 74 -15.91 -16.25 -8.78
C SER A 74 -15.25 -16.17 -7.40
N PHE A 75 -14.03 -15.65 -7.34
CA PHE A 75 -13.32 -15.49 -6.07
C PHE A 75 -13.44 -14.09 -5.49
N ALA A 76 -13.90 -13.14 -6.28
CA ALA A 76 -13.94 -11.75 -5.86
C ALA A 76 -14.82 -11.53 -4.64
N HIS A 77 -15.97 -12.18 -4.61
CA HIS A 77 -16.94 -11.97 -3.54
C HIS A 77 -16.48 -12.53 -2.21
N SER A 78 -15.96 -13.74 -2.21
CA SER A 78 -15.49 -14.32 -0.96
C SER A 78 -14.20 -13.64 -0.50
N GLY A 79 -13.38 -13.14 -1.44
CA GLY A 79 -12.15 -12.44 -1.13
C GLY A 79 -12.37 -11.06 -0.54
N GLU A 80 -13.46 -10.39 -0.90
CA GLU A 80 -13.72 -9.03 -0.43
C GLU A 80 -13.82 -8.92 1.09
N TYR A 81 -14.49 -9.85 1.74
CA TYR A 81 -14.65 -9.81 3.19
C TYR A 81 -13.33 -10.05 3.92
N GLU A 82 -12.54 -10.98 3.45
CA GLU A 82 -11.23 -11.22 4.02
C GLU A 82 -10.27 -10.06 3.75
N ASN A 83 -10.37 -9.48 2.56
CA ASN A 83 -9.52 -8.39 2.14
C ASN A 83 -9.75 -7.14 2.97
N GLU A 84 -10.99 -6.85 3.36
CA GLU A 84 -11.30 -5.67 4.17
C GLU A 84 -10.56 -5.69 5.50
N GLY A 85 -10.61 -6.80 6.22
CA GLY A 85 -9.92 -6.90 7.50
C GLY A 85 -8.42 -6.80 7.37
N VAL A 86 -7.86 -7.45 6.36
CA VAL A 86 -6.42 -7.42 6.10
C VAL A 86 -5.98 -6.01 5.70
N LEU A 87 -6.73 -5.35 4.82
CA LEU A 87 -6.42 -3.99 4.39
C LEU A 87 -6.53 -3.00 5.54
N GLU A 88 -7.54 -3.14 6.38
CA GLU A 88 -7.70 -2.24 7.53
C GLU A 88 -6.54 -2.34 8.50
N LYS A 89 -6.08 -3.54 8.79
CA LYS A 89 -4.91 -3.73 9.65
C LYS A 89 -3.66 -3.12 9.06
N GLU A 90 -3.47 -3.31 7.78
CA GLU A 90 -2.30 -2.75 7.11
C GLU A 90 -2.40 -1.23 7.06
N ALA A 91 -3.58 -0.69 6.79
CA ALA A 91 -3.79 0.75 6.79
C ALA A 91 -3.46 1.36 8.15
N GLU A 92 -3.87 0.71 9.23
CA GLU A 92 -3.53 1.18 10.58
C GLU A 92 -2.04 1.16 10.85
N ALA A 93 -1.35 0.12 10.39
CA ALA A 93 0.11 0.03 10.51
C ALA A 93 0.79 1.16 9.74
N ILE A 94 0.32 1.42 8.52
CA ILE A 94 0.86 2.50 7.69
C ILE A 94 0.63 3.85 8.36
N LYS A 95 -0.57 4.09 8.88
CA LYS A 95 -0.89 5.34 9.57
C LYS A 95 0.06 5.57 10.74
N LYS A 96 0.32 4.56 11.54
CA LYS A 96 1.23 4.67 12.68
C LYS A 96 2.63 5.08 12.25
N GLU A 97 3.13 4.45 11.19
CA GLU A 97 4.48 4.75 10.72
C GLU A 97 4.58 6.14 10.10
N PHE A 98 3.55 6.60 9.39
CA PHE A 98 3.57 7.94 8.81
C PHE A 98 3.40 9.03 9.85
N LEU A 99 2.59 8.79 10.90
CA LEU A 99 2.37 9.77 11.96
C LEU A 99 3.53 9.81 12.95
N ASN A 100 4.20 8.68 13.16
CA ASN A 100 5.36 8.57 14.05
C ASN A 100 6.47 7.78 13.40
N PRO A 101 7.19 8.35 12.43
CA PRO A 101 8.25 7.62 11.75
C PRO A 101 9.35 7.23 12.73
N LYS A 102 9.79 5.99 12.65
CA LYS A 102 10.93 5.50 13.43
C LYS A 102 12.20 5.85 12.67
N LEU A 103 12.80 6.92 13.03
CA LEU A 103 14.02 7.40 12.38
C LEU A 103 15.29 6.84 13.01
#